data_8747a64820f2bfeaad6579bcda2cbd74
#
_entry.id   8747a64820f2bfeaad6579bcda2cbd74
#
_cell.length_a   1.000
_cell.length_b   1.000
_cell.length_c   1.000
_cell.angle_alpha   90.00
_cell.angle_beta   90.00
_cell.angle_gamma   90.00
#
_symmetry.space_group_name_H-M   'P 1'
#
loop_
_entity.id
_entity.type
_entity.pdbx_description
1 polymer ?
#
loop_
_entity_poly.entity_id
_entity_poly.type
_entity_poly.pdbx_seq_one_letter_code
_entity_poly.pdbx_strand_id
1 'polypeptide(L)'
;MPGKRDVFLMSVEQTSPVKFLNYTPVPLAFGTSGLRGLVKDITDLEAYINVKGALRYLLSIGDIAASSKVVLAGDLRPSTQRIMRACMQAILECGCSVENAGKIPTPALIARAMATGGAGVMVSGSHIPFDRNGIKINKSIGEILKADEPGILREVKRVRDEEYSRTGAISAFNAAGMLKQAPNLPPLDHRAEEAYVQRYTESFTNNGLRGLRVLIYQHSAVGRDILARILTDLGAAVIAAGRSDRFIPIDTENITGAQLDDLEKMISGAEADGHSFDAILSTDGDSDRPLVVAVLPAAQVHPGSRRVRFLPGDLLGIITAEYLGANAAAVPVSANDAVERRMHERGILLRKTKIGSPYVVAALDEIRVAGRWERVVGWEANGGFLTGSDIRLAAGTLSALPTRDSTLPILANLFAAAERNISLAELWNLLPARFGCAGLLDNFPVTASQAILAKLIPSGGLIEVEFDLAGDVFDRSVAGNTAAPLARSMARDWQQVKSSLKSVFRPAQGFDDIVRINVLDGVRIYFRNGDVAHVRPSGNAPQLRLYANSDSQARAEEIREFALREPDGILRQLERAFT
;
A
#
# COMPACT_ATOMS: atom_id res chain seq x y z
N MET A 1 33.71 18.92 -11.37
CA MET A 1 32.56 19.43 -12.13
C MET A 1 31.35 18.66 -11.67
N PRO A 2 30.33 19.23 -11.03
CA PRO A 2 29.15 18.50 -10.59
C PRO A 2 28.16 18.38 -11.74
N GLY A 3 27.78 17.12 -12.04
CA GLY A 3 26.79 16.79 -13.03
C GLY A 3 25.39 17.32 -12.65
N LYS A 4 24.79 18.07 -13.54
CA LYS A 4 23.39 18.49 -13.49
C LYS A 4 22.50 17.25 -13.44
N ARG A 5 21.73 17.09 -12.38
CA ARG A 5 20.59 16.18 -12.34
C ARG A 5 19.49 16.80 -13.20
N ASP A 6 19.38 16.34 -14.41
CA ASP A 6 18.24 16.64 -15.27
C ASP A 6 17.00 16.01 -14.65
N VAL A 7 16.18 16.87 -14.05
CA VAL A 7 14.80 16.55 -13.72
C VAL A 7 14.05 16.47 -15.05
N PHE A 8 13.86 15.27 -15.56
CA PHE A 8 13.03 14.99 -16.72
C PHE A 8 11.56 15.32 -16.38
N LEU A 9 11.20 16.58 -16.53
CA LEU A 9 9.84 16.97 -16.86
C LEU A 9 9.62 16.43 -18.28
N MET A 10 9.04 15.23 -18.40
CA MET A 10 8.47 14.82 -19.69
C MET A 10 7.36 15.81 -20.03
N SER A 11 7.69 16.81 -20.84
CA SER A 11 6.69 17.53 -21.61
C SER A 11 5.84 16.46 -22.32
N VAL A 12 4.53 16.58 -22.17
CA VAL A 12 3.58 15.80 -22.99
C VAL A 12 3.86 16.22 -24.43
N GLU A 13 4.74 15.49 -25.11
CA GLU A 13 4.87 15.61 -26.55
C GLU A 13 3.48 15.36 -27.14
N GLN A 14 2.94 16.35 -27.81
CA GLN A 14 1.71 16.22 -28.58
C GLN A 14 1.95 15.12 -29.62
N THR A 15 1.49 13.92 -29.29
CA THR A 15 1.49 12.80 -30.24
C THR A 15 0.68 13.21 -31.44
N SER A 16 1.23 13.09 -32.66
CA SER A 16 0.51 13.29 -33.92
C SER A 16 -0.81 12.51 -33.86
N PRO A 17 -1.93 13.09 -34.27
CA PRO A 17 -3.23 12.43 -34.20
C PRO A 17 -3.17 11.08 -34.88
N VAL A 18 -3.54 10.02 -34.16
CA VAL A 18 -3.59 8.66 -34.72
C VAL A 18 -4.64 8.62 -35.81
N LYS A 19 -4.23 8.37 -37.03
CA LYS A 19 -5.06 8.56 -38.25
C LYS A 19 -6.40 7.81 -38.27
N PHE A 20 -6.58 6.79 -37.42
CA PHE A 20 -7.81 6.00 -37.42
C PHE A 20 -8.66 6.14 -36.16
N LEU A 21 -8.13 6.76 -35.08
CA LEU A 21 -8.88 6.95 -33.84
C LEU A 21 -9.78 8.20 -33.94
N ASN A 22 -10.96 8.11 -33.35
CA ASN A 22 -11.93 9.22 -33.28
C ASN A 22 -11.90 9.94 -31.91
N TYR A 23 -10.88 9.66 -31.08
CA TYR A 23 -10.63 10.29 -29.78
C TYR A 23 -9.13 10.53 -29.61
N THR A 24 -8.77 11.38 -28.65
CA THR A 24 -7.36 11.58 -28.22
C THR A 24 -7.03 10.59 -27.11
N PRO A 25 -6.10 9.66 -27.31
CA PRO A 25 -5.68 8.73 -26.28
C PRO A 25 -5.09 9.44 -25.06
N VAL A 26 -5.44 8.98 -23.88
CA VAL A 26 -4.85 9.40 -22.60
C VAL A 26 -3.90 8.30 -22.12
N PRO A 27 -2.57 8.52 -22.15
CA PRO A 27 -1.62 7.53 -21.69
C PRO A 27 -1.83 7.21 -20.20
N LEU A 28 -1.80 5.92 -19.86
CA LEU A 28 -1.83 5.51 -18.46
C LEU A 28 -0.49 5.82 -17.79
N ALA A 29 -0.56 6.32 -16.57
CA ALA A 29 0.63 6.63 -15.76
C ALA A 29 0.84 5.59 -14.66
N PHE A 30 2.10 5.32 -14.33
CA PHE A 30 2.44 4.55 -13.14
C PHE A 30 2.07 5.32 -11.88
N GLY A 31 1.28 4.68 -11.00
CA GLY A 31 1.06 5.11 -9.62
C GLY A 31 2.10 4.51 -8.68
N THR A 32 1.77 4.46 -7.38
CA THR A 32 2.59 3.76 -6.38
C THR A 32 2.62 2.25 -6.58
N SER A 33 1.58 1.67 -7.21
CA SER A 33 1.44 0.23 -7.42
C SER A 33 0.60 -0.01 -8.68
N GLY A 34 1.25 -0.09 -9.83
CA GLY A 34 0.62 -0.32 -11.14
C GLY A 34 0.08 0.94 -11.83
N LEU A 35 -0.49 0.72 -13.00
CA LEU A 35 -1.08 1.74 -13.87
C LEU A 35 -2.52 2.03 -13.44
N ARG A 36 -2.94 3.28 -13.48
CA ARG A 36 -4.32 3.69 -13.11
C ARG A 36 -4.85 4.76 -14.05
N GLY A 37 -6.18 4.73 -14.27
CA GLY A 37 -6.87 5.74 -15.09
C GLY A 37 -8.38 5.71 -14.89
N LEU A 38 -9.09 6.67 -15.50
CA LEU A 38 -10.53 6.58 -15.64
C LEU A 38 -10.88 5.43 -16.58
N VAL A 39 -11.95 4.70 -16.30
CA VAL A 39 -12.39 3.56 -17.13
C VAL A 39 -12.60 3.96 -18.60
N LYS A 40 -13.07 5.19 -18.85
CA LYS A 40 -13.23 5.74 -20.22
C LYS A 40 -11.90 5.93 -20.96
N ASP A 41 -10.81 6.19 -20.22
CA ASP A 41 -9.48 6.41 -20.78
C ASP A 41 -8.69 5.09 -20.89
N ILE A 42 -9.05 4.07 -20.12
CA ILE A 42 -8.50 2.72 -20.24
C ILE A 42 -9.24 2.00 -21.39
N THR A 43 -8.99 2.41 -22.63
CA THR A 43 -9.46 1.67 -23.81
C THR A 43 -8.76 0.32 -23.92
N ASP A 44 -9.28 -0.59 -24.76
CA ASP A 44 -8.62 -1.89 -24.99
C ASP A 44 -7.22 -1.68 -25.59
N LEU A 45 -7.06 -0.68 -26.46
CA LEU A 45 -5.77 -0.30 -27.04
C LEU A 45 -4.77 0.16 -25.98
N GLU A 46 -5.17 1.05 -25.04
CA GLU A 46 -4.28 1.51 -23.98
C GLU A 46 -3.91 0.39 -23.00
N ALA A 47 -4.85 -0.48 -22.63
CA ALA A 47 -4.57 -1.65 -21.82
C ALA A 47 -3.58 -2.60 -22.51
N TYR A 48 -3.80 -2.89 -23.78
CA TYR A 48 -2.95 -3.72 -24.62
C TYR A 48 -1.52 -3.14 -24.76
N ILE A 49 -1.38 -1.85 -25.08
CA ILE A 49 -0.08 -1.19 -25.25
C ILE A 49 0.75 -1.31 -23.98
N ASN A 50 0.15 -1.02 -22.83
CA ASN A 50 0.87 -1.02 -21.57
C ASN A 50 1.27 -2.43 -21.14
N VAL A 51 0.39 -3.42 -21.26
CA VAL A 51 0.70 -4.82 -20.90
C VAL A 51 1.73 -5.41 -21.86
N LYS A 52 1.58 -5.18 -23.18
CA LYS A 52 2.54 -5.67 -24.18
C LYS A 52 3.93 -5.06 -23.98
N GLY A 53 3.99 -3.75 -23.70
CA GLY A 53 5.26 -3.07 -23.43
C GLY A 53 5.93 -3.62 -22.18
N ALA A 54 5.18 -3.80 -21.09
CA ALA A 54 5.74 -4.38 -19.86
C ALA A 54 6.23 -5.82 -20.07
N LEU A 55 5.45 -6.67 -20.75
CA LEU A 55 5.87 -8.04 -21.04
C LEU A 55 7.11 -8.09 -21.96
N ARG A 56 7.19 -7.22 -22.97
CA ARG A 56 8.43 -7.10 -23.80
C ARG A 56 9.64 -6.72 -22.96
N TYR A 57 9.48 -5.82 -22.00
CA TYR A 57 10.55 -5.51 -21.07
C TYR A 57 10.95 -6.72 -20.25
N LEU A 58 10.01 -7.45 -19.64
CA LEU A 58 10.32 -8.65 -18.85
C LEU A 58 11.01 -9.74 -19.68
N LEU A 59 10.59 -9.93 -20.94
CA LEU A 59 11.27 -10.80 -21.89
C LEU A 59 12.70 -10.33 -22.19
N SER A 60 12.90 -9.01 -22.37
CA SER A 60 14.21 -8.44 -22.74
C SER A 60 15.26 -8.55 -21.63
N ILE A 61 14.83 -8.55 -20.37
CA ILE A 61 15.72 -8.72 -19.21
C ILE A 61 15.85 -10.19 -18.76
N GLY A 62 15.17 -11.12 -19.43
CA GLY A 62 15.21 -12.55 -19.12
C GLY A 62 14.45 -12.93 -17.85
N ASP A 63 13.55 -12.07 -17.33
CA ASP A 63 12.70 -12.39 -16.17
C ASP A 63 11.70 -13.48 -16.53
N ILE A 64 11.15 -13.43 -17.74
CA ILE A 64 10.29 -14.47 -18.34
C ILE A 64 10.83 -14.86 -19.72
N ALA A 65 10.41 -16.02 -20.22
CA ALA A 65 10.74 -16.51 -21.56
C ALA A 65 9.52 -16.45 -22.49
N ALA A 66 9.75 -16.44 -23.79
CA ALA A 66 8.69 -16.77 -24.75
C ALA A 66 8.12 -18.14 -24.37
N SER A 67 6.83 -18.34 -24.45
CA SER A 67 6.08 -19.50 -23.92
C SER A 67 5.86 -19.53 -22.41
N SER A 68 6.41 -18.61 -21.63
CA SER A 68 6.07 -18.51 -20.19
C SER A 68 4.56 -18.34 -19.99
N LYS A 69 4.10 -18.84 -18.86
CA LYS A 69 2.73 -18.68 -18.45
C LYS A 69 2.55 -17.32 -17.74
N VAL A 70 1.56 -16.56 -18.15
CA VAL A 70 1.15 -15.33 -17.48
C VAL A 70 -0.18 -15.57 -16.76
N VAL A 71 -0.17 -15.39 -15.45
CA VAL A 71 -1.38 -15.50 -14.63
C VAL A 71 -2.18 -14.21 -14.76
N LEU A 72 -3.44 -14.31 -15.21
CA LEU A 72 -4.34 -13.19 -15.42
C LEU A 72 -5.52 -13.27 -14.48
N ALA A 73 -5.75 -12.22 -13.70
CA ALA A 73 -6.90 -12.12 -12.79
C ALA A 73 -7.43 -10.68 -12.71
N GLY A 74 -8.55 -10.51 -12.02
CA GLY A 74 -9.11 -9.19 -11.80
C GLY A 74 -10.07 -9.11 -10.61
N ASP A 75 -10.42 -7.87 -10.23
CA ASP A 75 -11.38 -7.57 -9.18
C ASP A 75 -12.84 -7.60 -9.67
N LEU A 76 -13.78 -7.20 -8.80
CA LEU A 76 -15.22 -7.24 -9.07
C LEU A 76 -15.75 -5.97 -9.77
N ARG A 77 -14.90 -5.08 -10.29
CA ARG A 77 -15.34 -3.90 -11.04
C ARG A 77 -16.02 -4.30 -12.36
N PRO A 78 -17.06 -3.59 -12.80
CA PRO A 78 -17.75 -3.89 -14.06
C PRO A 78 -16.82 -3.87 -15.28
N SER A 79 -15.82 -2.99 -15.31
CA SER A 79 -14.86 -2.83 -16.41
C SER A 79 -13.80 -3.92 -16.50
N THR A 80 -13.58 -4.68 -15.42
CA THR A 80 -12.45 -5.59 -15.27
C THR A 80 -12.40 -6.66 -16.34
N GLN A 81 -13.53 -7.31 -16.67
CA GLN A 81 -13.55 -8.41 -17.63
C GLN A 81 -13.16 -7.94 -19.05
N ARG A 82 -13.62 -6.75 -19.46
CA ARG A 82 -13.24 -6.15 -20.74
C ARG A 82 -11.74 -5.90 -20.82
N ILE A 83 -11.19 -5.28 -19.77
CA ILE A 83 -9.76 -4.95 -19.71
C ILE A 83 -8.92 -6.24 -19.68
N MET A 84 -9.34 -7.30 -18.95
CA MET A 84 -8.67 -8.61 -18.96
C MET A 84 -8.55 -9.21 -20.37
N ARG A 85 -9.57 -9.06 -21.22
CA ARG A 85 -9.51 -9.54 -22.62
C ARG A 85 -8.47 -8.78 -23.44
N ALA A 86 -8.34 -7.47 -23.25
CA ALA A 86 -7.30 -6.68 -23.90
C ALA A 86 -5.89 -7.06 -23.39
N CYS A 87 -5.73 -7.30 -22.10
CA CYS A 87 -4.49 -7.82 -21.52
C CYS A 87 -4.15 -9.20 -22.11
N MET A 88 -5.13 -10.09 -22.23
CA MET A 88 -4.92 -11.42 -22.84
C MET A 88 -4.42 -11.31 -24.27
N GLN A 89 -4.99 -10.42 -25.09
CA GLN A 89 -4.50 -10.19 -26.45
C GLN A 89 -3.01 -9.82 -26.45
N ALA A 90 -2.59 -8.93 -25.55
CA ALA A 90 -1.20 -8.53 -25.40
C ALA A 90 -0.29 -9.70 -24.99
N ILE A 91 -0.74 -10.52 -24.03
CA ILE A 91 0.00 -11.70 -23.55
C ILE A 91 0.25 -12.69 -24.70
N LEU A 92 -0.80 -13.03 -25.45
CA LEU A 92 -0.73 -13.98 -26.58
C LEU A 92 0.21 -13.47 -27.68
N GLU A 93 0.16 -12.17 -27.99
CA GLU A 93 1.05 -11.58 -29.02
C GLU A 93 2.51 -11.44 -28.57
N CYS A 94 2.79 -11.54 -27.27
CA CYS A 94 4.15 -11.68 -26.75
C CYS A 94 4.67 -13.14 -26.82
N GLY A 95 3.88 -14.08 -27.34
CA GLY A 95 4.22 -15.50 -27.40
C GLY A 95 4.00 -16.25 -26.09
N CYS A 96 3.42 -15.60 -25.06
CA CYS A 96 3.15 -16.20 -23.78
C CYS A 96 1.78 -16.91 -23.77
N SER A 97 1.61 -17.87 -22.85
CA SER A 97 0.32 -18.50 -22.58
C SER A 97 -0.40 -17.83 -21.41
N VAL A 98 -1.74 -17.91 -21.39
CA VAL A 98 -2.57 -17.29 -20.34
C VAL A 98 -3.10 -18.35 -19.40
N GLU A 99 -2.90 -18.18 -18.09
CA GLU A 99 -3.64 -18.87 -17.05
C GLU A 99 -4.71 -17.90 -16.52
N ASN A 100 -5.98 -18.19 -16.82
CA ASN A 100 -7.10 -17.37 -16.34
C ASN A 100 -7.44 -17.78 -14.90
N ALA A 101 -6.95 -17.05 -13.93
CA ALA A 101 -7.25 -17.27 -12.52
C ALA A 101 -8.58 -16.61 -12.07
N GLY A 102 -9.24 -15.88 -12.97
CA GLY A 102 -10.56 -15.30 -12.71
C GLY A 102 -10.54 -14.15 -11.74
N LYS A 103 -11.33 -14.24 -10.70
CA LYS A 103 -11.54 -13.20 -9.68
C LYS A 103 -10.98 -13.67 -8.35
N ILE A 104 -9.71 -13.33 -8.10
CA ILE A 104 -8.97 -13.75 -6.90
C ILE A 104 -8.19 -12.56 -6.31
N PRO A 105 -7.75 -12.65 -5.04
CA PRO A 105 -6.88 -11.65 -4.42
C PRO A 105 -5.59 -11.40 -5.20
N THR A 106 -5.12 -10.15 -5.21
CA THR A 106 -3.81 -9.80 -5.77
C THR A 106 -2.67 -10.69 -5.24
N PRO A 107 -2.54 -10.96 -3.92
CA PRO A 107 -1.49 -11.84 -3.41
C PRO A 107 -1.61 -13.29 -3.91
N ALA A 108 -2.82 -13.80 -4.13
CA ALA A 108 -3.03 -15.14 -4.69
C ALA A 108 -2.49 -15.26 -6.13
N LEU A 109 -2.76 -14.25 -6.96
CA LEU A 109 -2.22 -14.17 -8.31
C LEU A 109 -0.69 -14.13 -8.29
N ILE A 110 -0.09 -13.28 -7.45
CA ILE A 110 1.37 -13.13 -7.39
C ILE A 110 2.03 -14.40 -6.88
N ALA A 111 1.50 -15.02 -5.83
CA ALA A 111 1.99 -16.31 -5.32
C ALA A 111 1.99 -17.39 -6.42
N ARG A 112 0.93 -17.43 -7.24
CA ARG A 112 0.83 -18.37 -8.37
C ARG A 112 1.83 -18.04 -9.49
N ALA A 113 2.00 -16.79 -9.85
CA ALA A 113 2.97 -16.35 -10.85
C ALA A 113 4.40 -16.74 -10.43
N MET A 114 4.77 -16.46 -9.17
CA MET A 114 6.06 -16.87 -8.59
C MET A 114 6.26 -18.39 -8.62
N ALA A 115 5.24 -19.16 -8.21
CA ALA A 115 5.32 -20.62 -8.21
C ALA A 115 5.48 -21.23 -9.61
N THR A 116 5.06 -20.53 -10.66
CA THR A 116 5.19 -20.99 -12.05
C THR A 116 6.40 -20.38 -12.77
N GLY A 117 7.15 -19.49 -12.13
CA GLY A 117 8.23 -18.73 -12.76
C GLY A 117 7.75 -17.84 -13.93
N GLY A 118 6.49 -17.44 -13.88
CA GLY A 118 5.84 -16.61 -14.89
C GLY A 118 5.52 -15.20 -14.39
N ALA A 119 4.94 -14.37 -15.26
CA ALA A 119 4.47 -13.05 -14.89
C ALA A 119 3.03 -13.08 -14.38
N GLY A 120 2.62 -12.03 -13.67
CA GLY A 120 1.25 -11.81 -13.25
C GLY A 120 0.67 -10.51 -13.80
N VAL A 121 -0.60 -10.54 -14.21
CA VAL A 121 -1.36 -9.35 -14.62
C VAL A 121 -2.66 -9.30 -13.84
N MET A 122 -2.78 -8.34 -12.93
CA MET A 122 -3.99 -8.09 -12.15
C MET A 122 -4.70 -6.85 -12.64
N VAL A 123 -5.95 -6.99 -13.04
CA VAL A 123 -6.82 -5.88 -13.42
C VAL A 123 -7.62 -5.43 -12.21
N SER A 124 -7.17 -4.35 -11.58
CA SER A 124 -7.80 -3.80 -10.37
C SER A 124 -7.47 -2.33 -10.17
N GLY A 125 -8.46 -1.58 -9.68
CA GLY A 125 -8.28 -0.25 -9.14
C GLY A 125 -8.08 -0.23 -7.61
N SER A 126 -8.02 -1.40 -6.92
CA SER A 126 -7.93 -1.51 -5.46
C SER A 126 -9.09 -0.76 -4.77
N HIS A 127 -8.80 0.23 -3.93
CA HIS A 127 -9.76 0.99 -3.13
C HIS A 127 -10.36 2.24 -3.82
N ILE A 128 -9.89 2.60 -5.04
CA ILE A 128 -10.36 3.82 -5.72
C ILE A 128 -11.80 3.66 -6.26
N PRO A 129 -12.52 4.76 -6.56
CA PRO A 129 -13.89 4.72 -7.06
C PRO A 129 -14.10 3.82 -8.29
N PHE A 130 -15.33 3.39 -8.53
CA PHE A 130 -15.69 2.40 -9.57
C PHE A 130 -15.52 2.90 -11.01
N ASP A 131 -15.53 4.22 -11.21
CA ASP A 131 -15.31 4.88 -12.51
C ASP A 131 -13.82 4.88 -12.93
N ARG A 132 -12.96 4.34 -12.08
CA ARG A 132 -11.54 4.12 -12.30
C ARG A 132 -11.20 2.64 -12.26
N ASN A 133 -10.11 2.27 -12.89
CA ASN A 133 -9.52 0.94 -12.81
C ASN A 133 -7.99 1.04 -12.94
N GLY A 134 -7.32 -0.09 -12.91
CA GLY A 134 -5.88 -0.16 -13.07
C GLY A 134 -5.40 -1.52 -13.58
N ILE A 135 -4.11 -1.60 -13.84
CA ILE A 135 -3.42 -2.82 -14.24
C ILE A 135 -2.13 -2.90 -13.42
N LYS A 136 -2.02 -3.92 -12.59
CA LYS A 136 -0.79 -4.26 -11.87
C LYS A 136 -0.09 -5.37 -12.64
N ILE A 137 1.19 -5.20 -12.93
CA ILE A 137 2.02 -6.18 -13.62
C ILE A 137 3.09 -6.63 -12.64
N ASN A 138 3.36 -7.93 -12.59
CA ASN A 138 4.29 -8.53 -11.65
C ASN A 138 5.32 -9.37 -12.40
N LYS A 139 6.54 -9.39 -11.89
CA LYS A 139 7.65 -10.25 -12.35
C LYS A 139 7.48 -11.68 -11.87
N SER A 140 8.31 -12.57 -12.36
CA SER A 140 8.39 -13.97 -11.91
C SER A 140 8.73 -14.12 -10.42
N ILE A 141 9.28 -13.08 -9.80
CA ILE A 141 9.75 -13.06 -8.40
C ILE A 141 8.97 -12.07 -7.50
N GLY A 142 7.90 -11.45 -7.99
CA GLY A 142 7.09 -10.52 -7.21
C GLY A 142 6.77 -9.21 -7.93
N GLU A 143 6.64 -8.12 -7.19
CA GLU A 143 6.24 -6.82 -7.75
C GLU A 143 7.31 -6.21 -8.67
N ILE A 144 6.86 -5.40 -9.65
CA ILE A 144 7.73 -4.49 -10.40
C ILE A 144 8.29 -3.42 -9.45
N LEU A 145 9.59 -3.19 -9.52
CA LEU A 145 10.27 -2.17 -8.73
C LEU A 145 10.39 -0.84 -9.49
N LYS A 146 10.67 0.23 -8.78
CA LYS A 146 10.90 1.56 -9.40
C LYS A 146 12.05 1.58 -10.41
N ALA A 147 13.03 0.69 -10.25
CA ALA A 147 14.13 0.52 -11.20
C ALA A 147 13.67 -0.06 -12.56
N ASP A 148 12.57 -0.81 -12.59
CA ASP A 148 12.01 -1.40 -13.80
C ASP A 148 11.21 -0.38 -14.64
N GLU A 149 10.62 0.63 -14.01
CA GLU A 149 9.70 1.59 -14.68
C GLU A 149 10.29 2.26 -15.92
N PRO A 150 11.54 2.77 -15.92
CA PRO A 150 12.10 3.39 -17.13
C PRO A 150 12.23 2.41 -18.30
N GLY A 151 12.53 1.14 -18.04
CA GLY A 151 12.60 0.08 -19.04
C GLY A 151 11.22 -0.21 -19.64
N ILE A 152 10.24 -0.37 -18.77
CA ILE A 152 8.84 -0.59 -19.17
C ILE A 152 8.32 0.57 -20.01
N LEU A 153 8.53 1.81 -19.58
CA LEU A 153 8.05 2.99 -20.30
C LEU A 153 8.67 3.10 -21.70
N ARG A 154 9.94 2.72 -21.88
CA ARG A 154 10.57 2.67 -23.21
C ARG A 154 9.86 1.66 -24.12
N GLU A 155 9.58 0.46 -23.63
CA GLU A 155 8.88 -0.56 -24.42
C GLU A 155 7.42 -0.19 -24.67
N VAL A 156 6.72 0.40 -23.70
CA VAL A 156 5.37 0.94 -23.87
C VAL A 156 5.35 2.00 -24.98
N LYS A 157 6.33 2.91 -25.01
CA LYS A 157 6.45 3.89 -26.08
C LYS A 157 6.65 3.22 -27.44
N ARG A 158 7.53 2.22 -27.55
CA ARG A 158 7.75 1.48 -28.80
C ARG A 158 6.47 0.80 -29.30
N VAL A 159 5.78 0.09 -28.41
CA VAL A 159 4.49 -0.56 -28.76
C VAL A 159 3.46 0.48 -29.19
N ARG A 160 3.40 1.63 -28.51
CA ARG A 160 2.51 2.72 -28.87
C ARG A 160 2.81 3.27 -30.27
N ASP A 161 4.06 3.54 -30.57
CA ASP A 161 4.50 4.04 -31.88
C ASP A 161 4.18 3.01 -32.98
N GLU A 162 4.39 1.71 -32.72
CA GLU A 162 4.02 0.61 -33.64
C GLU A 162 2.51 0.59 -33.93
N GLU A 163 1.67 0.62 -32.89
CA GLU A 163 0.20 0.55 -33.03
C GLU A 163 -0.36 1.82 -33.68
N TYR A 164 0.17 3.00 -33.36
CA TYR A 164 -0.28 4.27 -33.92
C TYR A 164 0.14 4.46 -35.37
N SER A 165 1.17 3.77 -35.84
CA SER A 165 1.57 3.76 -37.26
C SER A 165 0.67 2.89 -38.14
N ARG A 166 -0.12 1.98 -37.54
CA ARG A 166 -1.01 1.07 -38.29
C ARG A 166 -2.18 1.83 -38.89
N THR A 167 -2.66 1.36 -40.03
CA THR A 167 -3.94 1.84 -40.61
C THR A 167 -5.11 1.16 -39.87
N GLY A 168 -6.27 1.80 -39.90
CA GLY A 168 -7.46 1.21 -39.28
C GLY A 168 -7.87 -0.15 -39.86
N ALA A 169 -7.50 -0.45 -41.11
CA ALA A 169 -7.76 -1.76 -41.72
C ALA A 169 -6.93 -2.89 -41.07
N ILE A 170 -5.66 -2.60 -40.75
CA ILE A 170 -4.70 -3.59 -40.24
C ILE A 170 -4.74 -3.66 -38.70
N SER A 171 -5.15 -2.59 -38.01
CA SER A 171 -5.25 -2.55 -36.57
C SER A 171 -6.26 -3.57 -36.05
N ALA A 172 -5.94 -4.24 -34.95
CA ALA A 172 -6.88 -5.07 -34.19
C ALA A 172 -7.97 -4.23 -33.50
N PHE A 173 -7.80 -2.92 -33.45
CA PHE A 173 -8.68 -1.99 -32.73
C PHE A 173 -9.51 -1.15 -33.71
N ASN A 174 -10.72 -0.80 -33.28
CA ASN A 174 -11.61 0.11 -34.01
C ASN A 174 -11.28 1.58 -33.71
N ALA A 175 -12.02 2.51 -34.31
CA ALA A 175 -11.82 3.95 -34.11
C ALA A 175 -12.00 4.44 -32.66
N ALA A 176 -12.71 3.69 -31.81
CA ALA A 176 -12.87 3.98 -30.40
C ALA A 176 -11.78 3.31 -29.52
N GLY A 177 -10.75 2.71 -30.10
CA GLY A 177 -9.69 2.01 -29.38
C GLY A 177 -10.13 0.69 -28.74
N MET A 178 -11.24 0.12 -29.15
CA MET A 178 -11.77 -1.14 -28.66
C MET A 178 -11.40 -2.28 -29.61
N LEU A 179 -11.15 -3.47 -29.07
CA LEU A 179 -10.87 -4.66 -29.88
C LEU A 179 -12.03 -4.94 -30.86
N LYS A 180 -11.72 -5.12 -32.14
CA LYS A 180 -12.70 -5.50 -33.18
C LYS A 180 -13.26 -6.90 -32.91
N GLN A 181 -12.40 -7.80 -32.41
CA GLN A 181 -12.74 -9.15 -31.97
C GLN A 181 -12.04 -9.40 -30.64
N ALA A 182 -12.81 -9.28 -29.56
CA ALA A 182 -12.28 -9.55 -28.22
C ALA A 182 -12.12 -11.06 -28.03
N PRO A 183 -10.94 -11.57 -27.65
CA PRO A 183 -10.74 -12.98 -27.42
C PRO A 183 -11.55 -13.45 -26.21
N ASN A 184 -11.99 -14.73 -26.24
CA ASN A 184 -12.60 -15.35 -25.07
C ASN A 184 -11.50 -15.74 -24.07
N LEU A 185 -11.70 -15.40 -22.81
CA LEU A 185 -10.82 -15.88 -21.76
C LEU A 185 -10.80 -17.42 -21.73
N PRO A 186 -9.64 -18.05 -21.49
CA PRO A 186 -9.58 -19.51 -21.27
C PRO A 186 -10.51 -19.94 -20.12
N PRO A 187 -10.85 -21.22 -20.01
CA PRO A 187 -11.55 -21.75 -18.83
C PRO A 187 -10.88 -21.30 -17.54
N LEU A 188 -11.68 -21.10 -16.50
CA LEU A 188 -11.21 -20.70 -15.18
C LEU A 188 -10.28 -21.77 -14.60
N ASP A 189 -9.15 -21.34 -14.07
CA ASP A 189 -8.15 -22.18 -13.41
C ASP A 189 -8.12 -21.87 -11.91
N HIS A 190 -8.59 -22.80 -11.11
CA HIS A 190 -8.71 -22.63 -9.65
C HIS A 190 -7.40 -22.86 -8.88
N ARG A 191 -6.31 -23.28 -9.55
CA ARG A 191 -5.05 -23.60 -8.86
C ARG A 191 -4.45 -22.46 -8.08
N ALA A 192 -4.63 -21.21 -8.54
CA ALA A 192 -4.17 -20.03 -7.81
C ALA A 192 -4.95 -19.84 -6.50
N GLU A 193 -6.26 -20.00 -6.55
CA GLU A 193 -7.16 -19.92 -5.37
C GLU A 193 -6.84 -21.04 -4.36
N GLU A 194 -6.79 -22.30 -4.83
CA GLU A 194 -6.50 -23.44 -3.97
C GLU A 194 -5.13 -23.34 -3.30
N ALA A 195 -4.08 -22.98 -4.06
CA ALA A 195 -2.75 -22.80 -3.50
C ALA A 195 -2.71 -21.68 -2.44
N TYR A 196 -3.49 -20.61 -2.63
CA TYR A 196 -3.56 -19.52 -1.66
C TYR A 196 -4.31 -19.92 -0.38
N VAL A 197 -5.37 -20.70 -0.48
CA VAL A 197 -6.05 -21.29 0.69
C VAL A 197 -5.09 -22.23 1.43
N GLN A 198 -4.43 -23.16 0.73
CA GLN A 198 -3.47 -24.09 1.30
C GLN A 198 -2.30 -23.40 1.99
N ARG A 199 -1.79 -22.29 1.42
CA ARG A 199 -0.75 -21.47 2.05
C ARG A 199 -1.04 -21.18 3.51
N TYR A 200 -2.28 -20.90 3.87
CA TYR A 200 -2.67 -20.57 5.24
C TYR A 200 -3.10 -21.76 6.06
N THR A 201 -3.89 -22.65 5.48
CA THR A 201 -4.40 -23.83 6.20
C THR A 201 -3.29 -24.84 6.57
N GLU A 202 -2.20 -24.87 5.80
CA GLU A 202 -1.04 -25.71 6.09
C GLU A 202 0.00 -25.02 7.00
N SER A 203 0.01 -23.68 7.06
CA SER A 203 0.99 -22.93 7.86
C SER A 203 0.51 -22.63 9.27
N PHE A 204 -0.79 -22.43 9.46
CA PHE A 204 -1.41 -22.14 10.75
C PHE A 204 -2.00 -23.40 11.40
N THR A 205 -2.04 -23.40 12.73
CA THR A 205 -2.53 -24.55 13.50
C THR A 205 -4.01 -24.84 13.18
N ASN A 206 -4.29 -26.06 12.76
CA ASN A 206 -5.66 -26.50 12.48
C ASN A 206 -6.55 -26.34 13.73
N ASN A 207 -7.78 -25.86 13.55
CA ASN A 207 -8.71 -25.51 14.62
C ASN A 207 -8.18 -24.49 15.65
N GLY A 208 -7.10 -23.77 15.36
CA GLY A 208 -6.54 -22.77 16.26
C GLY A 208 -7.43 -21.56 16.51
N LEU A 209 -8.44 -21.35 15.64
CA LEU A 209 -9.47 -20.31 15.80
C LEU A 209 -10.79 -20.85 16.37
N ARG A 210 -10.79 -22.07 16.91
CA ARG A 210 -12.01 -22.67 17.47
C ARG A 210 -12.56 -21.85 18.62
N GLY A 211 -13.84 -21.53 18.55
CA GLY A 211 -14.54 -20.69 19.52
C GLY A 211 -14.62 -19.21 19.14
N LEU A 212 -13.79 -18.77 18.17
CA LEU A 212 -13.85 -17.42 17.66
C LEU A 212 -15.02 -17.27 16.68
N ARG A 213 -15.77 -16.18 16.81
CA ARG A 213 -16.94 -15.87 15.98
C ARG A 213 -16.69 -14.56 15.23
N VAL A 214 -16.67 -14.63 13.91
CA VAL A 214 -16.33 -13.48 13.09
C VAL A 214 -17.43 -13.18 12.08
N LEU A 215 -17.71 -11.91 11.90
CA LEU A 215 -18.51 -11.41 10.79
C LEU A 215 -17.58 -11.02 9.67
N ILE A 216 -17.78 -11.56 8.47
CA ILE A 216 -17.09 -11.09 7.26
C ILE A 216 -17.98 -10.10 6.54
N TYR A 217 -17.54 -8.84 6.50
CA TYR A 217 -18.16 -7.83 5.66
C TYR A 217 -17.69 -8.04 4.22
N GLN A 218 -18.54 -8.67 3.42
CA GLN A 218 -18.20 -9.14 2.08
C GLN A 218 -18.09 -8.02 1.05
N HIS A 219 -18.88 -6.96 1.16
CA HIS A 219 -19.09 -5.91 0.15
C HIS A 219 -18.74 -6.39 -1.29
N SER A 220 -17.85 -5.68 -2.00
CA SER A 220 -17.32 -6.07 -3.30
C SER A 220 -15.83 -6.47 -3.24
N ALA A 221 -15.34 -6.97 -2.11
CA ALA A 221 -13.99 -7.52 -2.00
C ALA A 221 -13.86 -8.80 -2.81
N VAL A 222 -12.81 -8.91 -3.62
CA VAL A 222 -12.63 -10.08 -4.50
C VAL A 222 -12.30 -11.35 -3.72
N GLY A 223 -11.62 -11.23 -2.57
CA GLY A 223 -11.24 -12.33 -1.70
C GLY A 223 -12.28 -12.73 -0.65
N ARG A 224 -13.48 -12.15 -0.66
CA ARG A 224 -14.50 -12.31 0.37
C ARG A 224 -14.90 -13.75 0.68
N ASP A 225 -14.98 -14.62 -0.34
CA ASP A 225 -15.32 -16.03 -0.18
C ASP A 225 -14.10 -16.88 0.21
N ILE A 226 -12.93 -16.52 -0.31
CA ILE A 226 -11.63 -17.16 0.01
C ILE A 226 -11.27 -16.92 1.48
N LEU A 227 -11.42 -15.69 1.97
CA LEU A 227 -11.18 -15.36 3.38
C LEU A 227 -12.13 -16.13 4.30
N ALA A 228 -13.42 -16.21 3.94
CA ALA A 228 -14.41 -17.01 4.69
C ALA A 228 -14.01 -18.48 4.77
N ARG A 229 -13.59 -19.06 3.65
CA ARG A 229 -13.11 -20.45 3.57
C ARG A 229 -11.90 -20.67 4.48
N ILE A 230 -10.86 -19.84 4.36
CA ILE A 230 -9.64 -19.96 5.18
C ILE A 230 -9.96 -19.92 6.67
N LEU A 231 -10.77 -18.97 7.12
CA LEU A 231 -11.15 -18.82 8.52
C LEU A 231 -11.97 -20.01 9.02
N THR A 232 -12.90 -20.51 8.20
CA THR A 232 -13.70 -21.71 8.53
C THR A 232 -12.83 -22.95 8.62
N ASP A 233 -11.91 -23.16 7.67
CA ASP A 233 -10.98 -24.28 7.65
C ASP A 233 -10.03 -24.26 8.86
N LEU A 234 -9.73 -23.07 9.40
CA LEU A 234 -8.93 -22.87 10.62
C LEU A 234 -9.77 -22.90 11.92
N GLY A 235 -11.08 -23.17 11.83
CA GLY A 235 -11.97 -23.46 12.96
C GLY A 235 -12.80 -22.29 13.47
N ALA A 236 -12.76 -21.12 12.86
CA ALA A 236 -13.62 -20.00 13.25
C ALA A 236 -15.08 -20.22 12.84
N ALA A 237 -16.01 -19.75 13.67
CA ALA A 237 -17.41 -19.62 13.27
C ALA A 237 -17.60 -18.34 12.45
N VAL A 238 -17.89 -18.49 11.16
CA VAL A 238 -17.94 -17.38 10.20
C VAL A 238 -19.37 -17.09 9.78
N ILE A 239 -19.75 -15.81 9.87
CA ILE A 239 -20.99 -15.30 9.29
C ILE A 239 -20.62 -14.25 8.24
N ALA A 240 -21.11 -14.43 7.02
CA ALA A 240 -20.92 -13.53 5.91
C ALA A 240 -22.09 -12.55 5.79
N ALA A 241 -21.82 -11.25 5.71
CA ALA A 241 -22.84 -10.21 5.60
C ALA A 241 -22.43 -9.09 4.64
N GLY A 242 -23.40 -8.29 4.24
CA GLY A 242 -23.18 -7.07 3.47
C GLY A 242 -22.63 -7.29 2.05
N ARG A 243 -22.89 -8.46 1.43
CA ARG A 243 -22.48 -8.77 0.05
C ARG A 243 -23.10 -7.79 -0.93
N SER A 244 -22.30 -7.28 -1.86
CA SER A 244 -22.74 -6.35 -2.87
C SER A 244 -22.31 -6.78 -4.27
N ASP A 245 -23.20 -6.60 -5.23
CA ASP A 245 -22.92 -6.75 -6.66
C ASP A 245 -22.46 -5.43 -7.30
N ARG A 246 -22.57 -4.32 -6.54
CA ARG A 246 -22.00 -3.04 -6.90
C ARG A 246 -20.66 -2.87 -6.23
N PHE A 247 -19.69 -2.31 -6.95
CA PHE A 247 -18.39 -2.03 -6.37
C PHE A 247 -18.48 -0.95 -5.28
N ILE A 248 -18.03 -1.29 -4.07
CA ILE A 248 -17.96 -0.41 -2.90
C ILE A 248 -16.47 -0.19 -2.60
N PRO A 249 -15.95 1.05 -2.77
CA PRO A 249 -14.57 1.34 -2.42
C PRO A 249 -14.39 1.35 -0.90
N ILE A 250 -13.41 0.61 -0.41
CA ILE A 250 -13.00 0.62 1.00
C ILE A 250 -11.53 1.03 1.07
N ASP A 251 -11.24 2.16 1.70
CA ASP A 251 -9.87 2.61 1.98
C ASP A 251 -9.50 2.23 3.42
N THR A 252 -8.70 1.18 3.57
CA THR A 252 -8.31 0.65 4.88
C THR A 252 -7.33 1.54 5.65
N GLU A 253 -6.83 2.60 5.04
CA GLU A 253 -6.05 3.64 5.74
C GLU A 253 -6.95 4.67 6.44
N ASN A 254 -8.19 4.82 5.97
CA ASN A 254 -9.07 5.90 6.42
C ASN A 254 -10.52 5.43 6.56
N ILE A 255 -10.77 4.59 7.56
CA ILE A 255 -12.11 4.15 7.91
C ILE A 255 -12.83 5.27 8.66
N THR A 256 -13.93 5.75 8.08
CA THR A 256 -14.71 6.86 8.62
C THR A 256 -15.64 6.42 9.75
N GLY A 257 -16.07 7.39 10.60
CA GLY A 257 -17.05 7.13 11.63
C GLY A 257 -18.36 6.55 11.08
N ALA A 258 -18.84 7.04 9.94
CA ALA A 258 -20.05 6.51 9.28
C ALA A 258 -19.90 5.04 8.87
N GLN A 259 -18.72 4.65 8.35
CA GLN A 259 -18.45 3.25 8.03
C GLN A 259 -18.43 2.37 9.29
N LEU A 260 -17.87 2.86 10.40
CA LEU A 260 -17.93 2.14 11.68
C LEU A 260 -19.36 2.01 12.19
N ASP A 261 -20.19 3.04 12.05
CA ASP A 261 -21.62 3.00 12.42
C ASP A 261 -22.38 1.96 11.58
N ASP A 262 -22.06 1.83 10.29
CA ASP A 262 -22.67 0.82 9.41
C ASP A 262 -22.23 -0.60 9.78
N LEU A 263 -20.97 -0.79 10.14
CA LEU A 263 -20.46 -2.08 10.64
C LEU A 263 -21.14 -2.45 11.97
N GLU A 264 -21.34 -1.49 12.87
CA GLU A 264 -22.04 -1.72 14.13
C GLU A 264 -23.52 -2.11 13.94
N LYS A 265 -24.21 -1.50 12.96
CA LYS A 265 -25.57 -1.91 12.58
C LYS A 265 -25.61 -3.34 12.04
N MET A 266 -24.61 -3.77 11.26
CA MET A 266 -24.53 -5.15 10.75
C MET A 266 -24.42 -6.17 11.89
N ILE A 267 -23.61 -5.87 12.92
CA ILE A 267 -23.53 -6.73 14.11
C ILE A 267 -24.86 -6.76 14.83
N SER A 268 -25.44 -5.61 15.11
CA SER A 268 -26.71 -5.51 15.86
C SER A 268 -27.84 -6.27 15.17
N GLY A 269 -27.88 -6.23 13.82
CA GLY A 269 -28.84 -7.02 13.05
C GLY A 269 -28.62 -8.52 13.21
N ALA A 270 -27.40 -9.00 13.07
CA ALA A 270 -27.09 -10.42 13.21
C ALA A 270 -27.21 -10.93 14.67
N GLU A 271 -26.97 -10.06 15.66
CA GLU A 271 -27.18 -10.39 17.08
C GLU A 271 -28.68 -10.55 17.43
N ALA A 272 -29.56 -9.82 16.76
CA ALA A 272 -31.01 -10.02 16.89
C ALA A 272 -31.44 -11.42 16.43
N ASP A 273 -30.69 -12.04 15.52
CA ASP A 273 -30.87 -13.43 15.06
C ASP A 273 -30.16 -14.45 15.97
N GLY A 274 -29.65 -14.03 17.12
CA GLY A 274 -28.99 -14.90 18.12
C GLY A 274 -27.50 -15.14 17.93
N HIS A 275 -26.85 -14.41 17.03
CA HIS A 275 -25.41 -14.49 16.84
C HIS A 275 -24.66 -13.58 17.83
N SER A 276 -23.35 -13.81 17.97
CA SER A 276 -22.43 -12.91 18.69
C SER A 276 -21.07 -12.94 18.00
N PHE A 277 -20.30 -11.84 18.11
CA PHE A 277 -19.08 -11.66 17.35
C PHE A 277 -17.93 -11.15 18.21
N ASP A 278 -16.72 -11.61 17.90
CA ASP A 278 -15.46 -11.16 18.50
C ASP A 278 -14.76 -10.15 17.55
N ALA A 279 -15.03 -10.25 16.25
CA ALA A 279 -14.46 -9.37 15.23
C ALA A 279 -15.35 -9.22 13.99
N ILE A 280 -15.16 -8.09 13.29
CA ILE A 280 -15.57 -7.91 11.89
C ILE A 280 -14.31 -7.87 11.04
N LEU A 281 -14.31 -8.64 9.97
CA LEU A 281 -13.18 -8.77 9.06
C LEU A 281 -13.60 -8.43 7.64
N SER A 282 -12.72 -7.78 6.90
CA SER A 282 -12.87 -7.52 5.47
C SER A 282 -11.51 -7.25 4.83
N THR A 283 -11.54 -6.86 3.55
CA THR A 283 -10.37 -6.41 2.79
C THR A 283 -10.79 -5.26 1.86
N ASP A 284 -9.83 -4.61 1.19
CA ASP A 284 -10.17 -3.72 0.09
C ASP A 284 -10.60 -4.48 -1.18
N GLY A 285 -10.82 -3.76 -2.28
CA GLY A 285 -11.43 -4.31 -3.49
C GLY A 285 -10.69 -5.49 -4.12
N ASP A 286 -9.35 -5.49 -4.14
CA ASP A 286 -8.51 -6.57 -4.66
C ASP A 286 -7.79 -7.38 -3.58
N SER A 287 -8.23 -7.19 -2.34
CA SER A 287 -7.89 -8.00 -1.17
C SER A 287 -6.38 -8.10 -0.90
N ASP A 288 -5.66 -7.01 -1.12
CA ASP A 288 -4.26 -6.88 -0.72
C ASP A 288 -4.08 -6.09 0.59
N ARG A 289 -5.17 -5.48 1.14
CA ARG A 289 -5.19 -4.69 2.37
C ARG A 289 -6.29 -5.17 3.32
N PRO A 290 -5.97 -5.45 4.60
CA PRO A 290 -6.94 -5.96 5.57
C PRO A 290 -7.80 -4.83 6.17
N LEU A 291 -9.01 -5.18 6.57
CA LEU A 291 -9.84 -4.43 7.49
C LEU A 291 -10.13 -5.33 8.69
N VAL A 292 -9.64 -4.96 9.86
CA VAL A 292 -9.86 -5.68 11.12
C VAL A 292 -10.47 -4.74 12.14
N VAL A 293 -11.63 -5.15 12.66
CA VAL A 293 -12.40 -4.39 13.65
C VAL A 293 -12.76 -5.32 14.80
N ALA A 294 -12.31 -4.98 16.02
CA ALA A 294 -12.69 -5.71 17.21
C ALA A 294 -14.13 -5.35 17.62
N VAL A 295 -14.87 -6.33 18.10
CA VAL A 295 -16.18 -6.14 18.70
C VAL A 295 -16.04 -6.20 20.23
N LEU A 296 -16.42 -5.12 20.90
CA LEU A 296 -16.35 -5.03 22.35
C LEU A 296 -17.60 -5.66 22.98
N PRO A 297 -17.47 -6.44 24.07
CA PRO A 297 -18.60 -6.88 24.86
C PRO A 297 -19.46 -5.68 25.30
N ALA A 298 -20.77 -5.81 25.28
CA ALA A 298 -21.69 -4.73 25.65
C ALA A 298 -21.40 -4.15 27.03
N ALA A 299 -20.96 -4.98 27.99
CA ALA A 299 -20.58 -4.56 29.35
C ALA A 299 -19.32 -3.68 29.42
N GLN A 300 -18.49 -3.64 28.37
CA GLN A 300 -17.27 -2.84 28.29
C GLN A 300 -17.46 -1.52 27.53
N VAL A 301 -18.67 -1.25 27.04
CA VAL A 301 -18.97 -0.07 26.23
C VAL A 301 -19.57 1.02 27.11
N HIS A 302 -18.92 2.18 27.17
CA HIS A 302 -19.45 3.34 27.85
C HIS A 302 -20.66 3.93 27.08
N PRO A 303 -21.64 4.51 27.76
CA PRO A 303 -22.75 5.20 27.10
C PRO A 303 -22.24 6.22 26.08
N GLY A 304 -22.72 6.14 24.83
CA GLY A 304 -22.31 7.01 23.74
C GLY A 304 -21.03 6.61 23.00
N SER A 305 -20.36 5.52 23.41
CA SER A 305 -19.21 4.95 22.69
C SER A 305 -19.64 3.84 21.74
N ARG A 306 -18.86 3.62 20.68
CA ARG A 306 -19.06 2.49 19.75
C ARG A 306 -18.63 1.17 20.36
N ARG A 307 -19.33 0.10 19.98
CA ARG A 307 -18.96 -1.28 20.28
C ARG A 307 -17.87 -1.82 19.36
N VAL A 308 -17.57 -1.12 18.29
CA VAL A 308 -16.60 -1.52 17.28
C VAL A 308 -15.35 -0.65 17.38
N ARG A 309 -14.18 -1.29 17.32
CA ARG A 309 -12.87 -0.62 17.36
C ARG A 309 -12.02 -1.04 16.16
N PHE A 310 -11.79 -0.12 15.24
CA PHE A 310 -10.87 -0.32 14.12
C PHE A 310 -9.41 -0.25 14.58
N LEU A 311 -8.57 -1.15 14.05
CA LEU A 311 -7.14 -1.10 14.24
C LEU A 311 -6.45 -0.69 12.94
N PRO A 312 -5.70 0.43 12.94
CA PRO A 312 -4.91 0.86 11.78
C PRO A 312 -3.87 -0.18 11.34
N GLY A 313 -3.62 -0.23 10.03
CA GLY A 313 -2.73 -1.22 9.44
C GLY A 313 -1.31 -1.23 10.00
N ASP A 314 -0.77 -0.07 10.36
CA ASP A 314 0.53 0.03 11.04
C ASP A 314 0.60 -0.81 12.33
N LEU A 315 -0.47 -0.77 13.13
CA LEU A 315 -0.56 -1.47 14.40
C LEU A 315 -0.84 -2.97 14.19
N LEU A 316 -1.68 -3.32 13.20
CA LEU A 316 -1.85 -4.71 12.75
C LEU A 316 -0.50 -5.33 12.37
N GLY A 317 0.32 -4.56 11.66
CA GLY A 317 1.66 -4.98 11.23
C GLY A 317 2.60 -5.28 12.40
N ILE A 318 2.55 -4.50 13.49
CA ILE A 318 3.35 -4.76 14.70
C ILE A 318 3.01 -6.13 15.28
N ILE A 319 1.73 -6.42 15.52
CA ILE A 319 1.28 -7.71 16.09
C ILE A 319 1.65 -8.85 15.14
N THR A 320 1.47 -8.65 13.84
CA THR A 320 1.82 -9.65 12.83
C THR A 320 3.32 -9.96 12.84
N ALA A 321 4.18 -8.93 12.88
CA ALA A 321 5.63 -9.11 12.95
C ALA A 321 6.06 -9.85 14.24
N GLU A 322 5.46 -9.50 15.39
CA GLU A 322 5.72 -10.20 16.66
C GLU A 322 5.24 -11.65 16.62
N TYR A 323 4.05 -11.92 16.08
CA TYR A 323 3.51 -13.28 15.97
C TYR A 323 4.39 -14.17 15.10
N LEU A 324 4.88 -13.63 13.99
CA LEU A 324 5.80 -14.33 13.08
C LEU A 324 7.23 -14.47 13.65
N GLY A 325 7.52 -13.84 14.79
CA GLY A 325 8.87 -13.80 15.38
C GLY A 325 9.88 -13.10 14.48
N ALA A 326 9.46 -12.05 13.80
CA ALA A 326 10.32 -11.27 12.91
C ALA A 326 11.56 -10.75 13.64
N ASN A 327 12.70 -10.73 12.97
CA ASN A 327 13.94 -10.14 13.50
C ASN A 327 14.43 -8.95 12.66
N ALA A 328 13.82 -8.72 11.50
CA ALA A 328 13.99 -7.51 10.70
C ALA A 328 12.68 -7.11 10.01
N ALA A 329 12.45 -5.80 9.93
CA ALA A 329 11.26 -5.23 9.33
C ALA A 329 11.58 -4.03 8.43
N ALA A 330 10.80 -3.85 7.36
CA ALA A 330 10.82 -2.67 6.51
C ALA A 330 9.43 -2.03 6.44
N VAL A 331 9.34 -0.71 6.69
CA VAL A 331 8.09 0.05 6.65
C VAL A 331 8.30 1.42 6.01
N PRO A 332 7.27 2.04 5.41
CA PRO A 332 7.36 3.41 4.93
C PRO A 332 7.66 4.39 6.07
N VAL A 333 8.36 5.48 5.74
CA VAL A 333 8.66 6.54 6.72
C VAL A 333 7.41 7.20 7.31
N SER A 334 6.25 7.09 6.64
CA SER A 334 4.97 7.59 7.15
C SER A 334 4.32 6.70 8.21
N ALA A 335 4.85 5.51 8.46
CA ALA A 335 4.30 4.60 9.47
C ALA A 335 4.15 5.28 10.83
N ASN A 336 3.13 4.87 11.59
CA ASN A 336 2.92 5.32 12.96
C ASN A 336 4.18 5.06 13.78
N ASP A 337 4.61 6.02 14.59
CA ASP A 337 5.84 5.91 15.38
C ASP A 337 5.77 4.86 16.52
N ALA A 338 4.58 4.31 16.83
CA ALA A 338 4.45 3.09 17.61
C ALA A 338 5.28 1.95 17.03
N VAL A 339 5.38 1.87 15.69
CA VAL A 339 6.19 0.85 15.00
C VAL A 339 7.64 0.97 15.39
N GLU A 340 8.23 2.17 15.29
CA GLU A 340 9.63 2.41 15.65
C GLU A 340 9.89 2.09 17.12
N ARG A 341 9.03 2.57 18.02
CA ARG A 341 9.13 2.31 19.46
C ARG A 341 9.10 0.81 19.73
N ARG A 342 8.11 0.10 19.18
CA ARG A 342 7.93 -1.32 19.46
C ARG A 342 9.01 -2.21 18.85
N MET A 343 9.46 -1.93 17.62
CA MET A 343 10.56 -2.68 17.02
C MET A 343 11.86 -2.50 17.80
N HIS A 344 12.14 -1.29 18.28
CA HIS A 344 13.28 -1.04 19.16
C HIS A 344 13.18 -1.80 20.49
N GLU A 345 12.03 -1.78 21.17
CA GLU A 345 11.78 -2.52 22.42
C GLU A 345 12.00 -4.04 22.24
N ARG A 346 11.69 -4.56 21.08
CA ARG A 346 11.82 -5.99 20.74
C ARG A 346 13.18 -6.37 20.16
N GLY A 347 14.07 -5.42 19.94
CA GLY A 347 15.36 -5.67 19.29
C GLY A 347 15.23 -6.09 17.82
N ILE A 348 14.13 -5.73 17.16
CA ILE A 348 13.88 -6.01 15.75
C ILE A 348 14.50 -4.89 14.92
N LEU A 349 15.35 -5.23 13.94
CA LEU A 349 15.86 -4.23 13.00
C LEU A 349 14.69 -3.57 12.27
N LEU A 350 14.62 -2.25 12.31
CA LEU A 350 13.66 -1.49 11.53
C LEU A 350 14.34 -0.68 10.42
N ARG A 351 13.94 -0.91 9.17
CA ARG A 351 14.33 -0.09 8.02
C ARG A 351 13.17 0.75 7.53
N LYS A 352 13.34 2.08 7.56
CA LYS A 352 12.37 3.00 6.97
C LYS A 352 12.62 3.14 5.47
N THR A 353 11.54 3.15 4.68
CA THR A 353 11.58 3.31 3.22
C THR A 353 10.81 4.54 2.77
N LYS A 354 10.94 4.92 1.51
CA LYS A 354 9.96 5.80 0.87
C LYS A 354 8.59 5.13 0.85
N ILE A 355 7.54 5.93 0.65
CA ILE A 355 6.16 5.45 0.64
C ILE A 355 5.85 4.72 -0.67
N GLY A 356 5.36 3.49 -0.54
CA GLY A 356 4.94 2.61 -1.63
C GLY A 356 5.58 1.23 -1.57
N SER A 357 4.81 0.19 -1.87
CA SER A 357 5.24 -1.21 -1.79
C SER A 357 6.53 -1.52 -2.55
N PRO A 358 6.84 -0.95 -3.74
CA PRO A 358 8.10 -1.23 -4.41
C PRO A 358 9.35 -0.88 -3.60
N TYR A 359 9.26 0.14 -2.73
CA TYR A 359 10.38 0.51 -1.85
C TYR A 359 10.49 -0.43 -0.65
N VAL A 360 9.35 -0.90 -0.14
CA VAL A 360 9.34 -1.92 0.93
C VAL A 360 9.92 -3.22 0.41
N VAL A 361 9.49 -3.69 -0.77
CA VAL A 361 10.02 -4.91 -1.43
C VAL A 361 11.52 -4.81 -1.65
N ALA A 362 12.02 -3.69 -2.18
CA ALA A 362 13.45 -3.48 -2.39
C ALA A 362 14.24 -3.54 -1.07
N ALA A 363 13.71 -2.95 0.01
CA ALA A 363 14.35 -3.00 1.32
C ALA A 363 14.34 -4.41 1.94
N LEU A 364 13.25 -5.19 1.75
CA LEU A 364 13.22 -6.60 2.17
C LEU A 364 14.29 -7.42 1.45
N ASP A 365 14.48 -7.20 0.15
CA ASP A 365 15.49 -7.90 -0.63
C ASP A 365 16.90 -7.52 -0.17
N GLU A 366 17.19 -6.23 0.06
CA GLU A 366 18.46 -5.76 0.61
C GLU A 366 18.78 -6.38 1.98
N ILE A 367 17.79 -6.44 2.88
CA ILE A 367 17.93 -7.06 4.21
C ILE A 367 18.22 -8.55 4.06
N ARG A 368 17.48 -9.25 3.20
CA ARG A 368 17.65 -10.68 2.93
C ARG A 368 19.04 -10.99 2.34
N VAL A 369 19.49 -10.22 1.36
CA VAL A 369 20.80 -10.38 0.72
C VAL A 369 21.94 -10.14 1.71
N ALA A 370 21.77 -9.26 2.69
CA ALA A 370 22.76 -9.06 3.76
C ALA A 370 22.98 -10.30 4.65
N GLY A 371 22.05 -11.28 4.62
CA GLY A 371 22.22 -12.62 5.20
C GLY A 371 22.30 -12.67 6.74
N ARG A 372 21.95 -11.58 7.42
CA ARG A 372 22.05 -11.47 8.89
C ARG A 372 20.75 -11.78 9.62
N TRP A 373 19.63 -11.76 8.92
CA TRP A 373 18.27 -11.91 9.46
C TRP A 373 17.53 -13.00 8.71
N GLU A 374 16.86 -13.87 9.43
CA GLU A 374 16.16 -15.03 8.88
C GLU A 374 14.66 -14.76 8.65
N ARG A 375 14.05 -13.93 9.50
CA ARG A 375 12.61 -13.64 9.47
C ARG A 375 12.38 -12.17 9.13
N VAL A 376 12.37 -11.92 7.83
CA VAL A 376 12.31 -10.57 7.26
C VAL A 376 10.89 -10.28 6.81
N VAL A 377 10.29 -9.20 7.31
CA VAL A 377 8.92 -8.80 7.02
C VAL A 377 8.82 -7.32 6.66
N GLY A 378 7.69 -6.92 6.10
CA GLY A 378 7.38 -5.51 5.85
C GLY A 378 5.89 -5.27 5.77
N TRP A 379 5.48 -4.02 5.94
CA TRP A 379 4.06 -3.64 5.77
C TRP A 379 3.93 -2.14 5.50
N GLU A 380 2.74 -1.74 5.07
CA GLU A 380 2.37 -0.35 4.85
C GLU A 380 1.27 0.09 5.81
N ALA A 381 1.01 1.39 5.92
CA ALA A 381 -0.05 1.96 6.78
C ALA A 381 -1.46 1.42 6.43
N ASN A 382 -1.65 0.97 5.19
CA ASN A 382 -2.89 0.32 4.75
C ASN A 382 -3.08 -1.12 5.29
N GLY A 383 -2.10 -1.66 6.01
CA GLY A 383 -2.12 -2.99 6.60
C GLY A 383 -1.66 -4.12 5.67
N GLY A 384 -1.43 -3.85 4.39
CA GLY A 384 -0.89 -4.84 3.47
C GLY A 384 0.48 -5.32 3.95
N PHE A 385 0.60 -6.62 4.24
CA PHE A 385 1.76 -7.23 4.87
C PHE A 385 2.57 -8.07 3.87
N LEU A 386 3.90 -7.99 3.95
CA LEU A 386 4.83 -8.65 3.03
C LEU A 386 5.77 -9.57 3.82
N THR A 387 6.05 -10.76 3.30
CA THR A 387 7.11 -11.63 3.82
C THR A 387 8.29 -11.66 2.85
N GLY A 388 9.46 -11.22 3.33
CA GLY A 388 10.70 -11.19 2.54
C GLY A 388 11.51 -12.49 2.61
N SER A 389 11.15 -13.39 3.52
CA SER A 389 11.77 -14.71 3.70
C SER A 389 10.72 -15.76 4.03
N ASP A 390 11.06 -17.02 3.91
CA ASP A 390 10.28 -18.12 4.44
C ASP A 390 10.26 -18.05 5.97
N ILE A 391 9.09 -18.29 6.57
CA ILE A 391 8.90 -18.20 8.01
C ILE A 391 8.33 -19.54 8.53
N ARG A 392 9.09 -20.20 9.38
CA ARG A 392 8.62 -21.42 10.06
C ARG A 392 7.63 -21.05 11.14
N LEU A 393 6.41 -21.56 11.03
CA LEU A 393 5.36 -21.52 12.05
C LEU A 393 5.18 -22.92 12.69
N ALA A 394 4.31 -23.00 13.70
CA ALA A 394 4.10 -24.27 14.43
C ALA A 394 3.58 -25.40 13.53
N ALA A 395 2.66 -25.11 12.62
CA ALA A 395 2.04 -26.11 11.75
C ALA A 395 2.83 -26.35 10.45
N GLY A 396 3.52 -25.34 9.92
CA GLY A 396 4.19 -25.45 8.63
C GLY A 396 5.12 -24.30 8.32
N THR A 397 5.50 -24.15 7.06
CA THR A 397 6.33 -23.05 6.59
C THR A 397 5.52 -22.12 5.70
N LEU A 398 5.43 -20.86 6.10
CA LEU A 398 4.87 -19.79 5.29
C LEU A 398 5.95 -19.30 4.33
N SER A 399 5.84 -19.62 3.05
CA SER A 399 6.79 -19.22 2.02
C SER A 399 6.84 -17.70 1.87
N ALA A 400 7.97 -17.16 1.43
CA ALA A 400 8.12 -15.74 1.12
C ALA A 400 7.07 -15.27 0.10
N LEU A 401 6.46 -14.13 0.36
CA LEU A 401 5.54 -13.46 -0.56
C LEU A 401 5.78 -11.94 -0.49
N PRO A 402 6.70 -11.41 -1.33
CA PRO A 402 7.09 -10.00 -1.30
C PRO A 402 6.06 -9.12 -2.04
N THR A 403 4.83 -9.19 -1.61
CA THR A 403 3.72 -8.32 -2.02
C THR A 403 2.76 -8.16 -0.86
N ARG A 404 1.93 -7.12 -0.90
CA ARG A 404 0.91 -6.91 0.11
C ARG A 404 -0.06 -8.08 0.15
N ASP A 405 -0.36 -8.52 1.34
CA ASP A 405 -1.28 -9.60 1.66
C ASP A 405 -2.17 -9.18 2.83
N SER A 406 -3.47 -9.30 2.67
CA SER A 406 -4.46 -8.97 3.70
C SER A 406 -4.73 -10.13 4.65
N THR A 407 -4.65 -11.38 4.16
CA THR A 407 -5.02 -12.56 4.93
C THR A 407 -4.04 -12.84 6.07
N LEU A 408 -2.74 -12.66 5.82
CA LEU A 408 -1.72 -12.91 6.84
C LEU A 408 -1.89 -12.05 8.10
N PRO A 409 -2.03 -10.71 8.03
CA PRO A 409 -2.22 -9.89 9.23
C PRO A 409 -3.58 -10.16 9.91
N ILE A 410 -4.62 -10.50 9.16
CA ILE A 410 -5.90 -10.94 9.76
C ILE A 410 -5.66 -12.19 10.63
N LEU A 411 -5.08 -13.23 10.06
CA LEU A 411 -4.83 -14.48 10.78
C LEU A 411 -3.88 -14.31 11.95
N ALA A 412 -2.75 -13.63 11.76
CA ALA A 412 -1.76 -13.42 12.81
C ALA A 412 -2.35 -12.70 14.04
N ASN A 413 -3.21 -11.69 13.83
CA ASN A 413 -3.88 -10.99 14.92
C ASN A 413 -4.89 -11.87 15.64
N LEU A 414 -5.69 -12.67 14.91
CA LEU A 414 -6.66 -13.59 15.48
C LEU A 414 -5.96 -14.70 16.29
N PHE A 415 -4.93 -15.32 15.73
CA PHE A 415 -4.14 -16.35 16.42
C PHE A 415 -3.41 -15.79 17.65
N ALA A 416 -2.81 -14.59 17.54
CA ALA A 416 -2.15 -13.96 18.66
C ALA A 416 -3.10 -13.66 19.84
N ALA A 417 -4.36 -13.35 19.57
CA ALA A 417 -5.39 -13.17 20.59
C ALA A 417 -5.85 -14.53 21.15
N ALA A 418 -6.15 -15.50 20.27
CA ALA A 418 -6.64 -16.82 20.64
C ALA A 418 -5.61 -17.58 21.52
N GLU A 419 -4.33 -17.60 21.14
CA GLU A 419 -3.26 -18.27 21.89
C GLU A 419 -3.03 -17.67 23.28
N ARG A 420 -3.34 -16.37 23.46
CA ARG A 420 -3.27 -15.69 24.76
C ARG A 420 -4.59 -15.75 25.53
N ASN A 421 -5.64 -16.28 24.92
CA ASN A 421 -7.00 -16.29 25.49
C ASN A 421 -7.50 -14.91 25.90
N ILE A 422 -7.26 -13.89 25.05
CA ILE A 422 -7.72 -12.53 25.22
C ILE A 422 -8.46 -12.05 23.96
N SER A 423 -9.27 -11.00 24.10
CA SER A 423 -9.91 -10.37 22.96
C SER A 423 -8.93 -9.59 22.07
N LEU A 424 -9.31 -9.33 20.82
CA LEU A 424 -8.52 -8.45 19.94
C LEU A 424 -8.33 -7.05 20.57
N ALA A 425 -9.33 -6.51 21.22
CA ALA A 425 -9.24 -5.20 21.85
C ALA A 425 -8.22 -5.18 22.99
N GLU A 426 -8.16 -6.23 23.80
CA GLU A 426 -7.14 -6.39 24.86
C GLU A 426 -5.75 -6.58 24.26
N LEU A 427 -5.62 -7.38 23.18
CA LEU A 427 -4.35 -7.54 22.45
C LEU A 427 -3.82 -6.19 21.95
N TRP A 428 -4.70 -5.34 21.40
CA TRP A 428 -4.33 -4.03 20.89
C TRP A 428 -3.96 -3.03 22.01
N ASN A 429 -4.49 -3.18 23.20
CA ASN A 429 -4.10 -2.37 24.37
C ASN A 429 -2.67 -2.65 24.86
N LEU A 430 -2.02 -3.74 24.39
CA LEU A 430 -0.61 -4.04 24.68
C LEU A 430 0.37 -3.26 23.78
N LEU A 431 -0.13 -2.57 22.75
CA LEU A 431 0.69 -1.74 21.88
C LEU A 431 0.97 -0.37 22.49
N PRO A 432 2.05 0.30 22.10
CA PRO A 432 2.27 1.70 22.49
C PRO A 432 1.05 2.56 22.11
N ALA A 433 0.58 3.37 23.05
CA ALA A 433 -0.57 4.26 22.85
C ALA A 433 -0.15 5.43 21.93
N ARG A 434 -0.21 5.20 20.62
CA ARG A 434 0.12 6.20 19.59
C ARG A 434 -0.99 6.29 18.56
N PHE A 435 -1.53 7.47 18.44
CA PHE A 435 -2.70 7.74 17.59
C PHE A 435 -2.28 8.54 16.36
N GLY A 436 -2.78 8.13 15.21
CA GLY A 436 -2.47 8.76 13.93
C GLY A 436 -3.66 9.50 13.33
N CYS A 437 -3.40 10.57 12.61
CA CYS A 437 -4.39 11.26 11.80
C CYS A 437 -3.73 11.78 10.53
N ALA A 438 -4.41 11.65 9.39
CA ALA A 438 -3.93 12.16 8.13
C ALA A 438 -4.86 13.26 7.60
N GLY A 439 -4.28 14.19 6.85
CA GLY A 439 -5.02 15.24 6.16
C GLY A 439 -4.35 15.63 4.86
N LEU A 440 -5.10 16.24 3.96
CA LEU A 440 -4.57 16.74 2.70
C LEU A 440 -5.17 18.11 2.37
N LEU A 441 -4.37 18.92 1.73
CA LEU A 441 -4.77 20.19 1.16
C LEU A 441 -4.79 20.03 -0.36
N ASP A 442 -6.00 20.14 -0.94
CA ASP A 442 -6.22 20.07 -2.38
C ASP A 442 -5.80 21.37 -3.08
N ASN A 443 -5.61 21.28 -4.39
CA ASN A 443 -5.22 22.41 -5.24
C ASN A 443 -3.94 23.12 -4.75
N PHE A 444 -3.00 22.35 -4.21
CA PHE A 444 -1.70 22.87 -3.77
C PHE A 444 -0.71 22.77 -4.94
N PRO A 445 -0.11 23.90 -5.41
CA PRO A 445 0.75 23.87 -6.58
C PRO A 445 1.97 22.95 -6.40
N VAL A 446 2.24 22.11 -7.39
CA VAL A 446 3.40 21.20 -7.36
C VAL A 446 4.72 21.97 -7.24
N THR A 447 4.81 23.12 -7.90
CA THR A 447 5.99 24.02 -7.81
C THR A 447 6.21 24.56 -6.40
N ALA A 448 5.13 24.90 -5.68
CA ALA A 448 5.21 25.34 -4.29
C ALA A 448 5.68 24.19 -3.38
N SER A 449 5.15 22.98 -3.58
CA SER A 449 5.61 21.79 -2.84
C SER A 449 7.10 21.52 -3.06
N GLN A 450 7.58 21.64 -4.29
CA GLN A 450 8.99 21.47 -4.63
C GLN A 450 9.88 22.54 -4.00
N ALA A 451 9.43 23.80 -4.00
CA ALA A 451 10.14 24.90 -3.35
C ALA A 451 10.27 24.68 -1.83
N ILE A 452 9.20 24.25 -1.16
CA ILE A 452 9.23 23.91 0.26
C ILE A 452 10.27 22.82 0.53
N LEU A 453 10.25 21.72 -0.22
CA LEU A 453 11.21 20.63 -0.02
C LEU A 453 12.65 21.08 -0.30
N ALA A 454 12.89 21.87 -1.34
CA ALA A 454 14.22 22.37 -1.67
C ALA A 454 14.83 23.24 -0.56
N LYS A 455 14.00 23.93 0.23
CA LYS A 455 14.43 24.73 1.37
C LYS A 455 14.60 23.94 2.66
N LEU A 456 13.81 22.88 2.85
CA LEU A 456 13.80 22.09 4.08
C LEU A 456 14.74 20.87 4.02
N ILE A 457 15.27 20.53 2.85
CA ILE A 457 16.20 19.41 2.66
C ILE A 457 17.56 19.95 2.25
N PRO A 458 18.52 20.10 3.21
CA PRO A 458 19.85 20.57 2.89
C PRO A 458 20.59 19.66 1.92
N SER A 459 21.49 20.23 1.11
CA SER A 459 22.42 19.48 0.28
C SER A 459 23.40 18.71 1.17
N GLY A 460 23.65 17.43 0.86
CA GLY A 460 24.60 16.63 1.64
C GLY A 460 24.20 15.16 1.81
N GLY A 461 23.01 14.80 1.36
CA GLY A 461 22.56 13.39 1.26
C GLY A 461 22.17 12.75 2.60
N LEU A 462 22.10 13.51 3.69
CA LEU A 462 21.59 13.01 4.97
C LEU A 462 20.08 12.78 4.90
N ILE A 463 19.64 11.68 5.48
CA ILE A 463 18.23 11.26 5.49
C ILE A 463 17.56 11.59 6.81
N GLU A 464 18.29 11.47 7.93
CA GLU A 464 17.74 11.69 9.26
C GLU A 464 18.79 12.35 10.17
N VAL A 465 18.37 13.37 10.90
CA VAL A 465 19.20 14.07 11.88
C VAL A 465 18.50 14.17 13.23
N GLU A 466 19.29 14.15 14.31
CA GLU A 466 18.84 14.35 15.67
C GLU A 466 19.51 15.58 16.29
N PHE A 467 18.79 16.30 17.13
CA PHE A 467 19.24 17.46 17.85
C PHE A 467 19.25 17.15 19.35
N ASP A 468 20.38 17.34 20.01
CA ASP A 468 20.44 17.22 21.46
C ASP A 468 20.01 18.52 22.19
N LEU A 469 20.08 18.48 23.52
CA LEU A 469 19.73 19.62 24.37
C LEU A 469 20.74 20.78 24.29
N ALA A 470 22.00 20.50 23.95
CA ALA A 470 23.05 21.50 23.78
C ALA A 470 22.98 22.17 22.41
N GLY A 471 22.17 21.61 21.50
CA GLY A 471 22.00 22.10 20.14
C GLY A 471 22.97 21.45 19.14
N ASP A 472 23.69 20.42 19.53
CA ASP A 472 24.51 19.64 18.60
C ASP A 472 23.61 18.80 17.68
N VAL A 473 24.09 18.54 16.46
CA VAL A 473 23.36 17.84 15.42
C VAL A 473 24.08 16.54 15.06
N PHE A 474 23.36 15.44 15.04
CA PHE A 474 23.88 14.10 14.82
C PHE A 474 23.26 13.46 13.60
N ASP A 475 24.04 12.70 12.82
CA ASP A 475 23.56 11.87 11.72
C ASP A 475 22.92 10.58 12.24
N ARG A 476 21.69 10.33 11.84
CA ARG A 476 20.92 9.11 12.12
C ARG A 476 20.53 8.37 10.84
N SER A 477 21.10 8.73 9.71
CA SER A 477 20.70 8.21 8.38
C SER A 477 20.91 6.71 8.23
N VAL A 478 21.79 6.10 9.04
CA VAL A 478 22.07 4.65 9.00
C VAL A 478 21.49 3.98 10.24
N ALA A 479 20.51 3.10 10.04
CA ALA A 479 19.89 2.34 11.11
C ALA A 479 20.93 1.46 11.85
N GLY A 480 20.94 1.51 13.17
CA GLY A 480 21.84 0.72 14.02
C GLY A 480 23.23 1.30 14.22
N ASN A 481 23.58 2.43 13.62
CA ASN A 481 24.84 3.13 13.89
C ASN A 481 24.71 4.09 15.07
N THR A 482 25.81 4.22 15.82
CA THR A 482 25.95 5.28 16.82
C THR A 482 25.84 6.63 16.12
N ALA A 483 24.97 7.51 16.62
CA ALA A 483 24.81 8.86 16.08
C ALA A 483 26.17 9.57 16.06
N ALA A 484 26.61 10.00 14.89
CA ALA A 484 27.86 10.73 14.73
C ALA A 484 27.58 12.25 14.66
N PRO A 485 28.35 13.08 15.39
CA PRO A 485 28.19 14.53 15.31
C PRO A 485 28.51 15.04 13.90
N LEU A 486 27.71 15.98 13.40
CA LEU A 486 27.90 16.56 12.10
C LEU A 486 29.03 17.60 12.08
N ALA A 487 29.67 17.74 10.93
CA ALA A 487 30.57 18.87 10.68
C ALA A 487 29.83 20.21 10.85
N ARG A 488 30.53 21.23 11.36
CA ARG A 488 29.92 22.53 11.74
C ARG A 488 29.11 23.21 10.62
N SER A 489 29.52 23.07 9.35
CA SER A 489 28.78 23.65 8.22
C SER A 489 27.42 22.96 8.04
N MET A 490 27.39 21.63 7.97
CA MET A 490 26.17 20.86 7.85
C MET A 490 25.26 21.01 9.08
N ALA A 491 25.83 21.01 10.28
CA ALA A 491 25.08 21.27 11.51
C ALA A 491 24.36 22.63 11.46
N ARG A 492 25.01 23.65 10.93
CA ARG A 492 24.45 24.99 10.78
C ARG A 492 23.24 25.01 9.81
N ASP A 493 23.34 24.31 8.69
CA ASP A 493 22.25 24.19 7.71
C ASP A 493 21.02 23.52 8.35
N TRP A 494 21.22 22.44 9.10
CA TRP A 494 20.12 21.75 9.81
C TRP A 494 19.53 22.56 10.96
N GLN A 495 20.35 23.38 11.66
CA GLN A 495 19.85 24.33 12.66
C GLN A 495 18.98 25.42 12.01
N GLN A 496 19.33 25.87 10.81
CA GLN A 496 18.50 26.81 10.07
C GLN A 496 17.16 26.18 9.65
N VAL A 497 17.15 24.93 9.17
CA VAL A 497 15.92 24.17 8.88
C VAL A 497 15.06 24.06 10.15
N LYS A 498 15.65 23.65 11.28
CA LYS A 498 14.96 23.58 12.57
C LYS A 498 14.32 24.92 12.93
N SER A 499 15.06 26.01 12.81
CA SER A 499 14.59 27.36 13.09
C SER A 499 13.42 27.77 12.18
N SER A 500 13.51 27.47 10.89
CA SER A 500 12.44 27.74 9.91
C SER A 500 11.17 26.93 10.22
N LEU A 501 11.30 25.68 10.60
CA LEU A 501 10.15 24.86 11.00
C LEU A 501 9.52 25.35 12.30
N LYS A 502 10.30 25.80 13.28
CA LYS A 502 9.79 26.38 14.54
C LYS A 502 9.00 27.68 14.34
N SER A 503 9.23 28.43 13.27
CA SER A 503 8.44 29.61 12.95
C SER A 503 7.00 29.29 12.54
N VAL A 504 6.77 28.06 12.09
CA VAL A 504 5.46 27.55 11.62
C VAL A 504 4.81 26.61 12.63
N PHE A 505 5.58 25.69 13.22
CA PHE A 505 5.15 24.79 14.29
C PHE A 505 5.46 25.46 15.64
N ARG A 506 4.50 26.19 16.20
CA ARG A 506 4.72 27.12 17.33
C ARG A 506 4.29 26.53 18.68
N PRO A 507 4.93 26.95 19.78
CA PRO A 507 4.51 26.57 21.14
C PRO A 507 3.05 26.93 21.44
N ALA A 508 2.54 28.06 20.92
CA ALA A 508 1.14 28.47 21.09
C ALA A 508 0.13 27.46 20.48
N GLN A 509 0.60 26.57 19.60
CA GLN A 509 -0.17 25.46 19.02
C GLN A 509 0.10 24.13 19.74
N GLY A 510 0.82 24.15 20.87
CA GLY A 510 1.17 22.97 21.66
C GLY A 510 2.39 22.18 21.16
N PHE A 511 3.13 22.67 20.15
CA PHE A 511 4.37 22.03 19.71
C PHE A 511 5.55 22.37 20.64
N ASP A 512 6.31 21.35 21.02
CA ASP A 512 7.56 21.50 21.78
C ASP A 512 8.77 21.68 20.83
N ASP A 513 9.97 21.64 21.35
CA ASP A 513 11.19 21.71 20.55
C ASP A 513 11.33 20.52 19.59
N ILE A 514 11.91 20.77 18.43
CA ILE A 514 12.18 19.75 17.43
C ILE A 514 13.43 18.98 17.86
N VAL A 515 13.27 17.66 18.02
CA VAL A 515 14.36 16.76 18.44
C VAL A 515 14.91 15.91 17.29
N ARG A 516 14.14 15.70 16.22
CA ARG A 516 14.58 14.89 15.08
C ARG A 516 13.85 15.30 13.80
N ILE A 517 14.53 15.24 12.67
CA ILE A 517 13.97 15.49 11.35
C ILE A 517 14.41 14.36 10.42
N ASN A 518 13.45 13.76 9.68
CA ASN A 518 13.70 12.76 8.64
C ASN A 518 13.19 13.29 7.30
N VAL A 519 14.02 13.20 6.26
CA VAL A 519 13.73 13.73 4.92
C VAL A 519 13.76 12.65 3.82
N LEU A 520 13.54 11.40 4.19
CA LEU A 520 13.56 10.26 3.27
C LEU A 520 12.48 10.37 2.17
N ASP A 521 11.26 10.84 2.55
CA ASP A 521 10.16 11.11 1.62
C ASP A 521 9.25 12.20 2.21
N GLY A 522 9.46 13.44 1.81
CA GLY A 522 8.90 14.62 2.48
C GLY A 522 9.74 15.06 3.67
N VAL A 523 9.13 15.72 4.64
CA VAL A 523 9.77 16.20 5.88
C VAL A 523 8.99 15.71 7.08
N ARG A 524 9.54 14.77 7.83
CA ARG A 524 8.96 14.23 9.05
C ARG A 524 9.67 14.81 10.27
N ILE A 525 8.92 15.47 11.13
CA ILE A 525 9.38 16.26 12.24
C ILE A 525 8.94 15.57 13.53
N TYR A 526 9.87 15.35 14.46
CA TYR A 526 9.61 14.79 15.77
C TYR A 526 9.84 15.84 16.84
N PHE A 527 8.84 16.04 17.69
CA PHE A 527 8.88 17.02 18.77
C PHE A 527 9.17 16.33 20.12
N ARG A 528 9.74 17.07 21.05
CA ARG A 528 10.12 16.56 22.38
C ARG A 528 8.93 16.05 23.19
N ASN A 529 7.76 16.66 23.05
CA ASN A 529 6.52 16.20 23.69
C ASN A 529 5.94 14.91 23.06
N GLY A 530 6.63 14.31 22.10
CA GLY A 530 6.20 13.10 21.42
C GLY A 530 5.30 13.33 20.20
N ASP A 531 4.87 14.55 19.91
CA ASP A 531 4.14 14.85 18.67
C ASP A 531 5.02 14.57 17.44
N VAL A 532 4.39 14.14 16.35
CA VAL A 532 5.04 13.96 15.03
C VAL A 532 4.18 14.62 13.97
N ALA A 533 4.81 15.40 13.10
CA ALA A 533 4.19 15.96 11.91
C ALA A 533 5.02 15.58 10.67
N HIS A 534 4.39 15.00 9.67
CA HIS A 534 5.05 14.61 8.43
C HIS A 534 4.38 15.30 7.24
N VAL A 535 5.07 16.24 6.63
CA VAL A 535 4.60 17.01 5.46
C VAL A 535 5.16 16.35 4.19
N ARG A 536 4.28 16.01 3.25
CA ARG A 536 4.65 15.33 2.02
C ARG A 536 3.81 15.79 0.82
N PRO A 537 4.44 16.16 -0.31
CA PRO A 537 3.72 16.34 -1.57
C PRO A 537 3.09 15.04 -2.05
N SER A 538 1.94 15.12 -2.70
CA SER A 538 1.41 13.97 -3.44
C SER A 538 2.23 13.75 -4.72
N GLY A 539 2.61 12.50 -5.00
CA GLY A 539 3.31 12.16 -6.24
C GLY A 539 2.45 12.27 -7.51
N ASN A 540 1.11 12.27 -7.36
CA ASN A 540 0.19 12.06 -8.48
C ASN A 540 -0.89 13.16 -8.62
N ALA A 541 -0.92 14.14 -7.71
CA ALA A 541 -1.93 15.19 -7.70
C ALA A 541 -1.37 16.49 -7.13
N PRO A 542 -1.92 17.67 -7.48
CA PRO A 542 -1.55 18.94 -6.87
C PRO A 542 -2.08 19.03 -5.44
N GLN A 543 -1.47 18.28 -4.54
CA GLN A 543 -1.86 18.13 -3.14
C GLN A 543 -0.64 18.14 -2.22
N LEU A 544 -0.79 18.75 -1.04
CA LEU A 544 0.16 18.63 0.06
C LEU A 544 -0.51 17.88 1.21
N ARG A 545 0.16 16.85 1.73
CA ARG A 545 -0.37 15.98 2.79
C ARG A 545 0.34 16.22 4.10
N LEU A 546 -0.39 16.05 5.19
CA LEU A 546 0.14 15.94 6.54
C LEU A 546 -0.27 14.61 7.15
N TYR A 547 0.68 13.94 7.80
CA TYR A 547 0.43 12.82 8.71
C TYR A 547 0.87 13.24 10.10
N ALA A 548 -0.02 13.14 11.08
CA ALA A 548 0.23 13.47 12.47
C ALA A 548 0.22 12.20 13.32
N ASN A 549 1.13 12.11 14.31
CA ASN A 549 1.03 11.10 15.37
C ASN A 549 1.19 11.79 16.74
N SER A 550 0.45 11.32 17.74
CA SER A 550 0.52 11.84 19.10
C SER A 550 0.11 10.77 20.12
N ASP A 551 0.27 11.08 21.41
CA ASP A 551 -0.13 10.20 22.54
C ASP A 551 -1.66 10.18 22.78
N SER A 552 -2.43 11.00 22.05
CA SER A 552 -3.89 10.97 22.07
C SER A 552 -4.49 11.23 20.68
N GLN A 553 -5.66 10.63 20.43
CA GLN A 553 -6.40 10.84 19.18
C GLN A 553 -6.79 12.32 19.01
N ALA A 554 -7.25 12.95 20.09
CA ALA A 554 -7.64 14.37 20.07
C ALA A 554 -6.46 15.27 19.65
N ARG A 555 -5.24 15.01 20.16
CA ARG A 555 -4.07 15.80 19.79
C ARG A 555 -3.64 15.56 18.34
N ALA A 556 -3.70 14.33 17.85
CA ALA A 556 -3.40 14.03 16.45
C ALA A 556 -4.38 14.77 15.49
N GLU A 557 -5.67 14.79 15.85
CA GLU A 557 -6.70 15.53 15.11
C GLU A 557 -6.49 17.05 15.17
N GLU A 558 -6.12 17.58 16.33
CA GLU A 558 -5.79 19.00 16.50
C GLU A 558 -4.60 19.41 15.62
N ILE A 559 -3.53 18.60 15.56
CA ILE A 559 -2.39 18.84 14.66
C ILE A 559 -2.84 18.89 13.21
N ARG A 560 -3.69 17.95 12.78
CA ARG A 560 -4.28 17.96 11.44
C ARG A 560 -5.08 19.23 11.19
N GLU A 561 -5.91 19.65 12.13
CA GLU A 561 -6.73 20.88 12.01
C GLU A 561 -5.86 22.13 11.89
N PHE A 562 -4.83 22.26 12.70
CA PHE A 562 -3.87 23.36 12.58
C PHE A 562 -3.18 23.36 11.21
N ALA A 563 -2.89 22.19 10.67
CA ALA A 563 -2.22 22.08 9.39
C ALA A 563 -3.11 22.49 8.20
N LEU A 564 -4.37 22.09 8.22
CA LEU A 564 -5.30 22.24 7.09
C LEU A 564 -6.15 23.51 7.15
N ARG A 565 -6.11 24.26 8.25
CA ARG A 565 -6.93 25.46 8.42
C ARG A 565 -6.69 26.47 7.30
N GLU A 566 -7.76 26.95 6.68
CA GLU A 566 -7.68 28.02 5.68
C GLU A 566 -8.06 29.37 6.31
N PRO A 567 -7.39 30.48 5.94
CA PRO A 567 -6.24 30.57 5.02
C PRO A 567 -4.89 30.44 5.72
N ASP A 568 -4.82 30.28 7.04
CA ASP A 568 -3.63 30.49 7.88
C ASP A 568 -3.10 29.19 8.53
N GLY A 569 -3.48 28.03 8.00
CA GLY A 569 -2.95 26.75 8.46
C GLY A 569 -1.46 26.57 8.20
N ILE A 570 -0.86 25.61 8.91
CA ILE A 570 0.58 25.32 8.84
C ILE A 570 1.04 25.10 7.39
N LEU A 571 0.27 24.36 6.58
CA LEU A 571 0.65 24.09 5.19
C LEU A 571 0.64 25.36 4.33
N ARG A 572 -0.29 26.29 4.57
CA ARG A 572 -0.31 27.61 3.92
C ARG A 572 0.79 28.54 4.43
N GLN A 573 1.18 28.42 5.70
CA GLN A 573 2.32 29.17 6.23
C GLN A 573 3.63 28.68 5.61
N LEU A 574 3.80 27.35 5.42
CA LEU A 574 4.95 26.80 4.69
C LEU A 574 5.00 27.29 3.24
N GLU A 575 3.86 27.35 2.55
CA GLU A 575 3.78 27.93 1.20
C GLU A 575 4.31 29.37 1.20
N ARG A 576 3.75 30.25 2.03
CA ARG A 576 4.15 31.68 2.09
C ARG A 576 5.61 31.91 2.53
N ALA A 577 6.15 31.02 3.36
CA ALA A 577 7.51 31.16 3.88
C ALA A 577 8.58 30.69 2.88
N PHE A 578 8.24 29.79 1.95
CA PHE A 578 9.24 29.10 1.12
C PHE A 578 8.98 29.23 -0.39
N THR A 579 7.87 29.85 -0.80
CA THR A 579 7.58 30.21 -2.20
C THR A 579 7.64 31.71 -2.42
#